data_420dc1760e2e4d2c20d339b1a78b12a5
#
_entry.id   420dc1760e2e4d2c20d339b1a78b12a5
#
_cell.length_a   1.000
_cell.length_b   1.000
_cell.length_c   1.000
_cell.angle_alpha   90.00
_cell.angle_beta   90.00
_cell.angle_gamma   90.00
#
_symmetry.space_group_name_H-M   'P 1'
#
loop_
_entity.id
_entity.type
_entity.pdbx_description
1 polymer ?
#
loop_
_entity_poly.entity_id
_entity_poly.type
_entity_poly.pdbx_seq_one_letter_code
_entity_poly.pdbx_strand_id
1 'polypeptide(L)'
;MPSTNNKVKFGLKNCHYAKATLDPDTNAVTFGTPVAIPGAVNLSLDPEGDTEPFYADDMVYYTTVANNGYSGDLEIALIPESFRKDILKETEDANGVLVEDSMVEPEHFALLFEFSGDKKKIRHCMYYCTAARPTIEGKTNEDSKEVQTEKLEITATPLPNGLVKVKTGANTSDAVYNGWYSNVYQTEHAQVSAVLTGITIGSLQLTPAFDAGTTSYTAETVNDEDAVSATAASGTAVTILVNGVAHTSGNDATWASGTNTVTGIASKTGGTSTAYTVTVTKNGQG
;
A
#
# COMPACT_ATOMS: atom_id res chain seq x y z
N MET A 1 14.54 -33.26 6.40
CA MET A 1 13.90 -32.31 7.31
C MET A 1 12.39 -32.44 7.18
N PRO A 2 11.58 -32.40 8.24
CA PRO A 2 10.13 -32.41 8.08
C PRO A 2 9.71 -31.15 7.30
N SER A 3 8.79 -31.33 6.35
CA SER A 3 8.25 -30.22 5.55
C SER A 3 7.61 -29.18 6.45
N THR A 4 8.01 -27.91 6.29
CA THR A 4 7.40 -26.75 6.98
C THR A 4 6.08 -26.32 6.32
N ASN A 5 5.75 -26.87 5.15
CA ASN A 5 4.55 -26.52 4.40
C ASN A 5 3.31 -27.19 4.99
N ASN A 6 2.22 -26.47 5.03
CA ASN A 6 0.90 -27.02 5.34
C ASN A 6 0.47 -28.02 4.26
N LYS A 7 -0.20 -29.09 4.69
CA LYS A 7 -0.83 -30.08 3.79
C LYS A 7 -2.31 -29.77 3.57
N VAL A 8 -2.94 -29.13 4.55
CA VAL A 8 -4.37 -28.80 4.55
C VAL A 8 -4.60 -27.39 5.12
N LYS A 9 -5.72 -26.78 4.74
CA LYS A 9 -6.25 -25.55 5.32
C LYS A 9 -7.68 -25.77 5.82
N PHE A 10 -8.04 -25.10 6.89
CA PHE A 10 -9.39 -25.14 7.45
C PHE A 10 -9.64 -23.89 8.29
N GLY A 11 -10.90 -23.55 8.49
CA GLY A 11 -11.32 -22.46 9.37
C GLY A 11 -10.86 -21.06 8.92
N LEU A 12 -11.79 -20.21 8.56
CA LEU A 12 -11.61 -18.78 8.32
C LEU A 12 -11.54 -18.04 9.66
N LYS A 13 -10.59 -17.14 9.84
CA LYS A 13 -10.40 -16.34 11.07
C LYS A 13 -9.77 -14.99 10.77
N ASN A 14 -9.86 -14.09 11.76
CA ASN A 14 -9.14 -12.81 11.79
C ASN A 14 -9.34 -11.97 10.54
N CYS A 15 -10.60 -11.85 10.08
CA CYS A 15 -10.90 -10.91 9.01
C CYS A 15 -10.72 -9.48 9.52
N HIS A 16 -10.05 -8.65 8.71
CA HIS A 16 -9.82 -7.23 8.97
C HIS A 16 -9.97 -6.47 7.66
N TYR A 17 -10.35 -5.20 7.75
CA TYR A 17 -10.26 -4.26 6.64
C TYR A 17 -9.27 -3.14 6.99
N ALA A 18 -8.67 -2.54 5.98
CA ALA A 18 -7.89 -1.31 6.11
C ALA A 18 -8.27 -0.39 4.95
N LYS A 19 -8.63 0.86 5.21
CA LYS A 19 -8.94 1.83 4.16
C LYS A 19 -7.79 1.89 3.15
N ALA A 20 -8.11 1.92 1.86
CA ALA A 20 -7.15 2.07 0.79
C ALA A 20 -7.44 3.36 0.03
N THR A 21 -6.50 4.30 0.06
CA THR A 21 -6.65 5.60 -0.60
C THR A 21 -5.67 5.69 -1.76
N LEU A 22 -6.21 5.89 -2.97
CA LEU A 22 -5.43 6.13 -4.17
C LEU A 22 -5.08 7.62 -4.27
N ASP A 23 -3.81 7.90 -4.46
CA ASP A 23 -3.31 9.22 -4.83
C ASP A 23 -3.41 9.35 -6.37
N PRO A 24 -4.26 10.25 -6.90
CA PRO A 24 -4.48 10.36 -8.34
C PRO A 24 -3.26 10.89 -9.10
N ASP A 25 -2.38 11.63 -8.44
CA ASP A 25 -1.21 12.24 -9.10
C ASP A 25 -0.06 11.24 -9.23
N THR A 26 0.12 10.36 -8.25
CA THR A 26 1.23 9.41 -8.19
C THR A 26 0.80 7.97 -8.47
N ASN A 27 -0.49 7.68 -8.57
CA ASN A 27 -1.06 6.33 -8.62
C ASN A 27 -0.63 5.43 -7.46
N ALA A 28 -0.23 6.04 -6.36
CA ALA A 28 0.16 5.34 -5.14
C ALA A 28 -1.06 5.01 -4.29
N VAL A 29 -1.13 3.80 -3.75
CA VAL A 29 -2.16 3.44 -2.79
C VAL A 29 -1.58 3.40 -1.38
N THR A 30 -2.17 4.16 -0.47
CA THR A 30 -1.84 4.14 0.95
C THR A 30 -2.90 3.40 1.73
N PHE A 31 -2.48 2.73 2.80
CA PHE A 31 -3.38 1.92 3.62
C PHE A 31 -3.46 2.45 5.05
N GLY A 32 -4.67 2.47 5.59
CA GLY A 32 -4.90 2.73 7.01
C GLY A 32 -4.51 1.54 7.89
N THR A 33 -4.66 1.71 9.20
CA THR A 33 -4.47 0.62 10.16
C THR A 33 -5.58 -0.41 10.00
N PRO A 34 -5.26 -1.74 9.96
CA PRO A 34 -6.27 -2.77 9.90
C PRO A 34 -7.23 -2.77 11.09
N VAL A 35 -8.53 -2.82 10.80
CA VAL A 35 -9.64 -2.87 11.76
C VAL A 35 -10.30 -4.24 11.67
N ALA A 36 -10.59 -4.87 12.80
CA ALA A 36 -11.16 -6.22 12.82
C ALA A 36 -12.62 -6.26 12.32
N ILE A 37 -12.95 -7.30 11.54
CA ILE A 37 -14.30 -7.73 11.18
C ILE A 37 -14.60 -9.04 11.96
N PRO A 38 -15.19 -8.96 13.14
CA PRO A 38 -15.52 -10.16 13.92
C PRO A 38 -16.68 -10.95 13.28
N GLY A 39 -16.72 -12.24 13.57
CA GLY A 39 -17.86 -13.08 13.17
C GLY A 39 -17.83 -13.59 11.74
N ALA A 40 -16.66 -13.67 11.11
CA ALA A 40 -16.53 -14.27 9.77
C ALA A 40 -16.95 -15.74 9.77
N VAL A 41 -17.88 -16.08 8.88
CA VAL A 41 -18.49 -17.40 8.71
C VAL A 41 -17.91 -18.09 7.47
N ASN A 42 -17.97 -17.41 6.34
CA ASN A 42 -17.50 -17.94 5.05
C ASN A 42 -16.86 -16.84 4.20
N LEU A 43 -15.90 -17.22 3.37
CA LEU A 43 -15.30 -16.36 2.34
C LEU A 43 -15.09 -17.18 1.09
N SER A 44 -15.72 -16.75 0.00
CA SER A 44 -15.50 -17.28 -1.34
C SER A 44 -15.11 -16.14 -2.27
N LEU A 45 -13.94 -16.23 -2.86
CA LEU A 45 -13.44 -15.27 -3.84
C LEU A 45 -12.97 -16.05 -5.07
N ASP A 46 -13.68 -15.89 -6.17
CA ASP A 46 -13.39 -16.51 -7.44
C ASP A 46 -12.48 -15.60 -8.29
N PRO A 47 -11.52 -16.16 -9.03
CA PRO A 47 -10.65 -15.36 -9.89
C PRO A 47 -11.43 -14.80 -11.07
N GLU A 48 -11.17 -13.52 -11.38
CA GLU A 48 -11.72 -12.82 -12.54
C GLU A 48 -10.64 -12.70 -13.62
N GLY A 49 -11.03 -12.92 -14.87
CA GLY A 49 -10.16 -12.79 -16.04
C GLY A 49 -10.43 -13.86 -17.07
N ASP A 50 -10.34 -13.46 -18.33
CA ASP A 50 -10.61 -14.32 -19.47
C ASP A 50 -9.34 -14.97 -20.02
N THR A 51 -9.52 -16.14 -20.59
CA THR A 51 -8.50 -16.83 -21.36
C THR A 51 -8.90 -16.79 -22.84
N GLU A 52 -8.16 -16.03 -23.64
CA GLU A 52 -8.43 -15.91 -25.07
C GLU A 52 -7.39 -16.68 -25.90
N PRO A 53 -7.81 -17.74 -26.62
CA PRO A 53 -6.94 -18.43 -27.57
C PRO A 53 -6.82 -17.65 -28.88
N PHE A 54 -5.60 -17.46 -29.35
CA PHE A 54 -5.30 -16.99 -30.70
C PHE A 54 -5.03 -18.19 -31.61
N TYR A 55 -5.75 -18.26 -32.74
CA TYR A 55 -5.65 -19.35 -33.66
C TYR A 55 -4.81 -18.93 -34.87
N ALA A 56 -3.87 -19.78 -35.28
CA ALA A 56 -3.12 -19.72 -36.54
C ALA A 56 -2.92 -21.15 -37.09
N ASP A 57 -2.92 -21.32 -38.41
CA ASP A 57 -2.77 -22.62 -39.08
C ASP A 57 -3.78 -23.68 -38.57
N ASP A 58 -5.04 -23.29 -38.34
CA ASP A 58 -6.15 -24.12 -37.85
C ASP A 58 -5.91 -24.77 -36.45
N MET A 59 -4.98 -24.20 -35.66
CA MET A 59 -4.71 -24.63 -34.29
C MET A 59 -4.58 -23.46 -33.32
N VAL A 60 -4.72 -23.73 -32.02
CA VAL A 60 -4.41 -22.74 -30.98
C VAL A 60 -2.92 -22.47 -31.00
N TYR A 61 -2.54 -21.28 -31.49
CA TYR A 61 -1.13 -20.89 -31.61
C TYR A 61 -0.61 -20.18 -30.36
N TYR A 62 -1.47 -19.38 -29.71
CA TYR A 62 -1.13 -18.65 -28.48
C TYR A 62 -2.37 -18.50 -27.61
N THR A 63 -2.18 -18.45 -26.29
CA THR A 63 -3.28 -18.24 -25.34
C THR A 63 -2.90 -17.08 -24.40
N THR A 64 -3.73 -16.06 -24.35
CA THR A 64 -3.60 -14.94 -23.41
C THR A 64 -4.45 -15.22 -22.18
N VAL A 65 -3.89 -15.01 -20.99
CA VAL A 65 -4.62 -15.13 -19.71
C VAL A 65 -4.62 -13.77 -19.03
N ALA A 66 -5.80 -13.20 -18.82
CA ALA A 66 -5.98 -11.98 -18.04
C ALA A 66 -6.14 -12.31 -16.55
N ASN A 67 -5.63 -11.44 -15.69
CA ASN A 67 -5.87 -11.47 -14.23
C ASN A 67 -6.50 -10.13 -13.83
N ASN A 68 -7.82 -10.10 -13.78
CA ASN A 68 -8.60 -8.90 -13.46
C ASN A 68 -8.93 -8.80 -11.96
N GLY A 69 -8.40 -9.73 -11.15
CA GLY A 69 -8.62 -9.76 -9.71
C GLY A 69 -9.50 -10.91 -9.25
N TYR A 70 -10.36 -10.63 -8.28
CA TYR A 70 -11.25 -11.63 -7.67
C TYR A 70 -12.59 -10.97 -7.33
N SER A 71 -13.68 -11.73 -7.43
CA SER A 71 -14.99 -11.34 -6.93
C SER A 71 -15.62 -12.45 -6.08
N GLY A 72 -16.56 -12.10 -5.22
CA GLY A 72 -17.28 -13.07 -4.40
C GLY A 72 -17.82 -12.50 -3.10
N ASP A 73 -18.07 -13.37 -2.13
CA ASP A 73 -18.81 -13.06 -0.91
C ASP A 73 -17.99 -13.28 0.36
N LEU A 74 -18.10 -12.32 1.28
CA LEU A 74 -17.75 -12.49 2.68
C LEU A 74 -19.03 -12.55 3.52
N GLU A 75 -19.29 -13.72 4.10
CA GLU A 75 -20.39 -13.94 5.04
C GLU A 75 -19.92 -13.74 6.48
N ILE A 76 -20.62 -12.90 7.22
CA ILE A 76 -20.33 -12.53 8.62
C ILE A 76 -21.59 -12.57 9.46
N ALA A 77 -21.41 -12.76 10.76
CA ALA A 77 -22.54 -12.79 11.70
C ALA A 77 -23.29 -11.45 11.72
N LEU A 78 -22.56 -10.33 11.67
CA LEU A 78 -23.10 -8.97 11.59
C LEU A 78 -22.02 -8.05 11.03
N ILE A 79 -22.38 -7.15 10.10
CA ILE A 79 -21.44 -6.13 9.58
C ILE A 79 -21.17 -5.07 10.67
N PRO A 80 -19.91 -4.87 11.10
CA PRO A 80 -19.59 -3.88 12.13
C PRO A 80 -19.95 -2.46 11.70
N GLU A 81 -20.43 -1.65 12.63
CA GLU A 81 -20.71 -0.22 12.38
C GLU A 81 -19.47 0.54 11.87
N SER A 82 -18.27 0.17 12.34
CA SER A 82 -17.02 0.74 11.84
C SER A 82 -16.86 0.53 10.34
N PHE A 83 -17.19 -0.67 9.83
CA PHE A 83 -17.14 -0.97 8.39
C PHE A 83 -18.21 -0.18 7.63
N ARG A 84 -19.43 -0.06 8.16
CA ARG A 84 -20.51 0.73 7.57
C ARG A 84 -20.10 2.20 7.42
N LYS A 85 -19.53 2.80 8.46
CA LYS A 85 -19.07 4.20 8.46
C LYS A 85 -17.82 4.40 7.59
N ASP A 86 -16.83 3.53 7.72
CA ASP A 86 -15.52 3.70 7.10
C ASP A 86 -15.54 3.39 5.61
N ILE A 87 -16.20 2.30 5.23
CA ILE A 87 -16.16 1.77 3.86
C ILE A 87 -17.46 2.07 3.11
N LEU A 88 -18.62 1.73 3.69
CA LEU A 88 -19.91 1.99 3.03
C LEU A 88 -20.35 3.45 3.13
N LYS A 89 -19.64 4.27 3.93
CA LYS A 89 -19.88 5.73 4.08
C LYS A 89 -21.23 6.08 4.68
N GLU A 90 -21.81 5.18 5.46
CA GLU A 90 -22.96 5.55 6.29
C GLU A 90 -22.54 6.61 7.31
N THR A 91 -23.34 7.65 7.48
CA THR A 91 -23.09 8.74 8.44
C THR A 91 -23.97 8.56 9.67
N GLU A 92 -23.47 8.98 10.83
CA GLU A 92 -24.23 8.97 12.07
C GLU A 92 -24.80 10.37 12.33
N ASP A 93 -26.10 10.46 12.53
CA ASP A 93 -26.76 11.71 12.87
C ASP A 93 -26.59 12.07 14.36
N ALA A 94 -27.12 13.21 14.75
CA ALA A 94 -27.02 13.71 16.13
C ALA A 94 -27.73 12.82 17.17
N ASN A 95 -28.57 11.87 16.73
CA ASN A 95 -29.28 10.92 17.58
C ASN A 95 -28.63 9.54 17.61
N GLY A 96 -27.51 9.36 16.90
CA GLY A 96 -26.82 8.08 16.79
C GLY A 96 -27.44 7.13 15.76
N VAL A 97 -28.21 7.65 14.80
CA VAL A 97 -28.82 6.86 13.73
C VAL A 97 -27.89 6.83 12.52
N LEU A 98 -27.64 5.64 11.98
CA LEU A 98 -26.89 5.47 10.75
C LEU A 98 -27.76 5.79 9.55
N VAL A 99 -27.26 6.66 8.68
CA VAL A 99 -27.93 7.14 7.48
C VAL A 99 -27.12 6.77 6.25
N GLU A 100 -27.74 6.07 5.32
CA GLU A 100 -27.19 5.77 4.00
C GLU A 100 -27.61 6.85 3.01
N ASP A 101 -26.63 7.42 2.28
CA ASP A 101 -26.86 8.42 1.24
C ASP A 101 -26.52 7.81 -0.13
N SER A 102 -27.47 7.90 -1.07
CA SER A 102 -27.32 7.40 -2.44
C SER A 102 -26.28 8.14 -3.28
N MET A 103 -25.91 9.35 -2.86
CA MET A 103 -24.94 10.21 -3.57
C MET A 103 -23.48 9.93 -3.18
N VAL A 104 -23.25 9.08 -2.17
CA VAL A 104 -21.91 8.79 -1.65
C VAL A 104 -21.44 7.45 -2.18
N GLU A 105 -20.21 7.41 -2.69
CA GLU A 105 -19.56 6.18 -3.15
C GLU A 105 -18.80 5.49 -2.01
N PRO A 106 -18.85 4.17 -1.91
CA PRO A 106 -18.04 3.40 -0.95
C PRO A 106 -16.54 3.61 -1.17
N GLU A 107 -15.78 3.52 -0.07
CA GLU A 107 -14.33 3.56 -0.10
C GLU A 107 -13.71 2.23 -0.48
N HIS A 108 -12.54 2.29 -1.08
CA HIS A 108 -11.72 1.10 -1.28
C HIS A 108 -11.05 0.67 0.02
N PHE A 109 -10.78 -0.63 0.14
CA PHE A 109 -10.10 -1.19 1.31
C PHE A 109 -9.25 -2.41 0.97
N ALA A 110 -8.26 -2.68 1.81
CA ALA A 110 -7.57 -3.96 1.81
C ALA A 110 -8.32 -4.93 2.73
N LEU A 111 -8.55 -6.17 2.26
CA LEU A 111 -9.15 -7.24 3.05
C LEU A 111 -8.08 -8.22 3.51
N LEU A 112 -7.91 -8.35 4.83
CA LEU A 112 -6.98 -9.28 5.44
C LEU A 112 -7.74 -10.41 6.12
N PHE A 113 -7.25 -11.65 5.99
CA PHE A 113 -7.87 -12.81 6.64
C PHE A 113 -6.85 -13.94 6.77
N GLU A 114 -7.17 -14.94 7.59
CA GLU A 114 -6.32 -16.13 7.72
C GLU A 114 -7.11 -17.44 7.66
N PHE A 115 -6.46 -18.45 7.14
CA PHE A 115 -6.89 -19.83 7.26
C PHE A 115 -5.98 -20.58 8.22
N SER A 116 -6.57 -21.42 9.08
CA SER A 116 -5.80 -22.38 9.87
C SER A 116 -5.17 -23.42 8.97
N GLY A 117 -3.96 -23.85 9.29
CA GLY A 117 -3.25 -24.96 8.64
C GLY A 117 -2.83 -25.98 9.67
N ASP A 118 -2.39 -27.15 9.21
CA ASP A 118 -1.87 -28.23 10.08
C ASP A 118 -0.52 -27.88 10.72
N LYS A 119 0.22 -26.92 10.16
CA LYS A 119 1.52 -26.44 10.66
C LYS A 119 1.50 -25.00 11.10
N LYS A 120 1.10 -24.10 10.21
CA LYS A 120 1.10 -22.66 10.42
C LYS A 120 -0.14 -22.06 9.77
N LYS A 121 -0.72 -21.03 10.38
CA LYS A 121 -1.81 -20.30 9.77
C LYS A 121 -1.31 -19.58 8.53
N ILE A 122 -2.13 -19.53 7.47
CA ILE A 122 -1.83 -18.81 6.23
C ILE A 122 -2.62 -17.52 6.25
N ARG A 123 -1.93 -16.41 6.28
CA ARG A 123 -2.50 -15.06 6.27
C ARG A 123 -2.52 -14.52 4.85
N HIS A 124 -3.63 -13.92 4.48
CA HIS A 124 -3.88 -13.35 3.16
C HIS A 124 -4.18 -11.88 3.28
N CYS A 125 -3.90 -11.12 2.23
CA CYS A 125 -4.35 -9.76 2.04
C CYS A 125 -4.71 -9.57 0.56
N MET A 126 -5.93 -9.11 0.28
CA MET A 126 -6.36 -8.55 -1.00
C MET A 126 -6.19 -7.04 -0.88
N TYR A 127 -5.47 -6.42 -1.82
CA TYR A 127 -5.02 -5.04 -1.64
C TYR A 127 -6.08 -3.98 -1.90
N TYR A 128 -6.91 -4.17 -2.93
CA TYR A 128 -7.78 -3.10 -3.41
C TYR A 128 -9.18 -3.64 -3.69
N CYS A 129 -9.98 -3.65 -2.65
CA CYS A 129 -11.33 -4.19 -2.65
C CYS A 129 -12.37 -3.07 -2.63
N THR A 130 -13.51 -3.32 -3.23
CA THR A 130 -14.77 -2.61 -3.04
C THR A 130 -15.78 -3.56 -2.43
N ALA A 131 -16.75 -3.04 -1.68
CA ALA A 131 -17.89 -3.80 -1.18
C ALA A 131 -19.19 -3.20 -1.73
N ALA A 132 -20.06 -4.07 -2.23
CA ALA A 132 -21.43 -3.66 -2.55
C ALA A 132 -22.24 -3.47 -1.27
N ARG A 133 -23.33 -2.71 -1.36
CA ARG A 133 -24.29 -2.55 -0.26
C ARG A 133 -24.89 -3.90 0.11
N PRO A 134 -24.92 -4.25 1.42
CA PRO A 134 -25.42 -5.55 1.85
C PRO A 134 -26.93 -5.68 1.62
N THR A 135 -27.36 -6.88 1.28
CA THR A 135 -28.79 -7.23 1.21
C THR A 135 -29.40 -7.16 2.61
N ILE A 136 -30.61 -6.63 2.73
CA ILE A 136 -31.37 -6.61 3.98
C ILE A 136 -32.30 -7.82 3.95
N GLU A 137 -31.98 -8.83 4.75
CA GLU A 137 -32.75 -10.04 4.87
C GLU A 137 -33.10 -10.32 6.33
N GLY A 138 -34.24 -10.97 6.56
CA GLY A 138 -34.67 -11.39 7.90
C GLY A 138 -35.72 -12.48 7.83
N LYS A 139 -35.61 -13.48 8.69
CA LYS A 139 -36.61 -14.55 8.86
C LYS A 139 -37.23 -14.50 10.26
N THR A 140 -38.51 -14.86 10.37
CA THR A 140 -39.11 -15.02 11.68
C THR A 140 -38.57 -16.28 12.35
N ASN A 141 -38.55 -16.28 13.71
CA ASN A 141 -38.24 -17.49 14.46
C ASN A 141 -39.45 -18.47 14.36
N GLU A 142 -39.14 -19.74 14.13
CA GLU A 142 -40.09 -20.85 14.25
C GLU A 142 -39.90 -21.54 15.62
N ASP A 143 -39.89 -22.87 15.65
CA ASP A 143 -39.67 -23.63 16.90
C ASP A 143 -38.23 -23.55 17.44
N SER A 144 -37.29 -23.16 16.62
CA SER A 144 -35.90 -22.94 16.99
C SER A 144 -35.39 -21.53 16.58
N LYS A 145 -34.43 -20.99 17.34
CA LYS A 145 -33.74 -19.75 16.98
C LYS A 145 -32.61 -20.06 15.99
N GLU A 146 -32.77 -19.61 14.76
CA GLU A 146 -31.71 -19.69 13.75
C GLU A 146 -30.92 -18.36 13.73
N VAL A 147 -29.61 -18.48 13.80
CA VAL A 147 -28.72 -17.32 13.62
C VAL A 147 -28.73 -16.95 12.15
N GLN A 148 -28.99 -15.69 11.87
CA GLN A 148 -28.92 -15.13 10.52
C GLN A 148 -27.60 -14.40 10.35
N THR A 149 -27.06 -14.45 9.15
CA THR A 149 -25.79 -13.84 8.77
C THR A 149 -26.02 -12.77 7.73
N GLU A 150 -25.08 -11.83 7.61
CA GLU A 150 -25.04 -10.82 6.56
C GLU A 150 -23.94 -11.13 5.56
N LYS A 151 -24.14 -10.74 4.31
CA LYS A 151 -23.17 -10.93 3.22
C LYS A 151 -22.71 -9.61 2.66
N LEU A 152 -21.40 -9.51 2.46
CA LEU A 152 -20.76 -8.45 1.69
C LEU A 152 -20.27 -9.04 0.38
N GLU A 153 -20.81 -8.58 -0.73
CA GLU A 153 -20.25 -8.85 -2.05
C GLU A 153 -19.00 -8.00 -2.22
N ILE A 154 -17.88 -8.66 -2.51
CA ILE A 154 -16.55 -8.03 -2.57
C ILE A 154 -15.98 -8.24 -3.95
N THR A 155 -15.47 -7.15 -4.54
CA THR A 155 -14.64 -7.18 -5.74
C THR A 155 -13.25 -6.66 -5.40
N ALA A 156 -12.23 -7.47 -5.67
CA ALA A 156 -10.82 -7.12 -5.49
C ALA A 156 -10.17 -6.92 -6.84
N THR A 157 -9.82 -5.69 -7.18
CA THR A 157 -9.17 -5.32 -8.44
C THR A 157 -7.65 -5.18 -8.28
N PRO A 158 -6.86 -5.28 -9.37
CA PRO A 158 -5.44 -4.98 -9.31
C PRO A 158 -5.17 -3.54 -8.87
N LEU A 159 -4.13 -3.35 -8.08
CA LEU A 159 -3.53 -2.03 -7.86
C LEU A 159 -2.97 -1.47 -9.17
N PRO A 160 -2.74 -0.14 -9.29
CA PRO A 160 -2.12 0.46 -10.49
C PRO A 160 -0.76 -0.16 -10.88
N ASN A 161 -0.04 -0.75 -9.93
CA ASN A 161 1.21 -1.48 -10.16
C ASN A 161 1.02 -2.97 -10.51
N GLY A 162 -0.21 -3.43 -10.69
CA GLY A 162 -0.57 -4.80 -11.08
C GLY A 162 -0.67 -5.81 -9.92
N LEU A 163 -0.40 -5.41 -8.67
CA LEU A 163 -0.54 -6.33 -7.53
C LEU A 163 -2.02 -6.50 -7.13
N VAL A 164 -2.43 -7.74 -6.91
CA VAL A 164 -3.81 -8.08 -6.51
C VAL A 164 -3.85 -8.53 -5.06
N LYS A 165 -3.01 -9.51 -4.71
CA LYS A 165 -3.00 -10.14 -3.39
C LYS A 165 -1.62 -10.56 -2.94
N VAL A 166 -1.49 -10.74 -1.63
CA VAL A 166 -0.31 -11.32 -0.98
C VAL A 166 -0.74 -12.34 0.08
N LYS A 167 0.10 -13.31 0.32
CA LYS A 167 -0.12 -14.29 1.38
C LYS A 167 1.20 -14.69 2.04
N THR A 168 1.13 -15.10 3.31
CA THR A 168 2.30 -15.65 3.99
C THR A 168 2.65 -17.03 3.44
N GLY A 169 3.94 -17.28 3.27
CA GLY A 169 4.52 -18.57 2.89
C GLY A 169 5.27 -19.23 4.06
N ALA A 170 5.83 -20.40 3.79
CA ALA A 170 6.62 -21.15 4.78
C ALA A 170 7.84 -20.36 5.30
N ASN A 171 8.47 -19.57 4.42
CA ASN A 171 9.67 -18.78 4.70
C ASN A 171 9.40 -17.33 5.08
N THR A 172 8.13 -16.96 5.31
CA THR A 172 7.80 -15.61 5.79
C THR A 172 8.45 -15.38 7.15
N SER A 173 9.24 -14.30 7.27
CA SER A 173 9.93 -13.94 8.51
C SER A 173 8.93 -13.70 9.65
N ASP A 174 9.37 -14.00 10.88
CA ASP A 174 8.51 -13.83 12.06
C ASP A 174 8.09 -12.37 12.27
N ALA A 175 8.94 -11.42 11.93
CA ALA A 175 8.60 -9.99 12.01
C ALA A 175 7.41 -9.64 11.10
N VAL A 176 7.45 -10.02 9.83
CA VAL A 176 6.35 -9.83 8.87
C VAL A 176 5.12 -10.61 9.30
N TYR A 177 5.31 -11.87 9.68
CA TYR A 177 4.20 -12.72 10.11
C TYR A 177 3.47 -12.13 11.33
N ASN A 178 4.17 -11.74 12.38
CA ASN A 178 3.58 -11.22 13.60
C ASN A 178 2.96 -9.83 13.40
N GLY A 179 3.54 -8.99 12.53
CA GLY A 179 3.03 -7.66 12.20
C GLY A 179 1.87 -7.62 11.20
N TRP A 180 1.39 -8.76 10.69
CA TRP A 180 0.43 -8.83 9.56
C TRP A 180 -0.85 -8.02 9.76
N TYR A 181 -1.38 -7.99 10.98
CA TYR A 181 -2.60 -7.25 11.32
C TYR A 181 -2.34 -5.89 11.97
N SER A 182 -1.08 -5.49 12.13
CA SER A 182 -0.73 -4.15 12.59
C SER A 182 -0.68 -3.14 11.44
N ASN A 183 -0.25 -3.61 10.26
CA ASN A 183 -0.19 -2.81 9.03
C ASN A 183 -0.43 -3.72 7.82
N VAL A 184 -0.98 -3.15 6.74
CA VAL A 184 -1.05 -3.86 5.46
C VAL A 184 0.37 -4.09 4.95
N TYR A 185 0.73 -5.37 4.77
CA TYR A 185 2.05 -5.71 4.23
C TYR A 185 2.18 -5.24 2.78
N GLN A 186 3.17 -4.43 2.51
CA GLN A 186 3.49 -3.96 1.16
C GLN A 186 4.80 -4.61 0.70
N THR A 187 4.77 -5.23 -0.49
CA THR A 187 5.97 -5.73 -1.14
C THR A 187 6.78 -4.56 -1.69
N GLU A 188 8.04 -4.77 -2.04
CA GLU A 188 8.84 -3.74 -2.70
C GLU A 188 8.18 -3.22 -3.99
N HIS A 189 7.37 -4.05 -4.67
CA HIS A 189 6.56 -3.65 -5.82
C HIS A 189 5.36 -2.75 -5.47
N ALA A 190 4.80 -2.92 -4.27
CA ALA A 190 3.68 -2.10 -3.78
C ALA A 190 4.17 -0.83 -3.09
N GLN A 191 5.43 -0.80 -2.67
CA GLN A 191 6.01 0.37 -2.02
C GLN A 191 6.28 1.45 -3.05
N VAL A 192 5.61 2.57 -2.91
CA VAL A 192 5.94 3.78 -3.67
C VAL A 192 7.30 4.26 -3.19
N SER A 193 8.27 4.27 -4.09
CA SER A 193 9.56 4.85 -3.81
C SER A 193 9.39 6.33 -3.50
N ALA A 194 9.78 6.74 -2.31
CA ALA A 194 9.88 8.16 -1.99
C ALA A 194 11.04 8.75 -2.80
N VAL A 195 10.76 9.71 -3.68
CA VAL A 195 11.76 10.37 -4.51
C VAL A 195 11.73 11.87 -4.29
N LEU A 196 12.89 12.51 -4.44
CA LEU A 196 12.94 13.97 -4.52
C LEU A 196 12.39 14.42 -5.88
N THR A 197 11.73 15.56 -5.91
CA THR A 197 11.35 16.29 -7.13
C THR A 197 12.38 17.34 -7.52
N GLY A 198 13.31 17.66 -6.62
CA GLY A 198 14.42 18.56 -6.86
C GLY A 198 15.40 18.61 -5.69
N ILE A 199 16.66 18.90 -6.00
CA ILE A 199 17.71 19.30 -5.05
C ILE A 199 18.50 20.43 -5.69
N THR A 200 18.73 21.51 -4.94
CA THR A 200 19.44 22.70 -5.42
C THR A 200 20.46 23.16 -4.40
N ILE A 201 21.57 23.71 -4.87
CA ILE A 201 22.64 24.29 -4.06
C ILE A 201 22.94 25.66 -4.64
N GLY A 202 22.34 26.71 -4.08
CA GLY A 202 22.41 28.05 -4.64
C GLY A 202 22.05 28.07 -6.13
N SER A 203 22.96 28.64 -6.94
CA SER A 203 22.87 28.66 -8.40
C SER A 203 23.77 27.61 -9.08
N LEU A 204 24.37 26.67 -8.31
CA LEU A 204 25.29 25.68 -8.85
C LEU A 204 24.58 24.72 -9.80
N GLN A 205 25.27 24.37 -10.88
CA GLN A 205 24.76 23.36 -11.81
C GLN A 205 25.17 21.97 -11.32
N LEU A 206 24.18 21.10 -11.18
CA LEU A 206 24.43 19.69 -10.89
C LEU A 206 24.85 18.93 -12.15
N THR A 207 25.81 18.05 -12.00
CA THR A 207 26.26 17.13 -13.05
C THR A 207 26.09 15.69 -12.60
N PRO A 208 25.22 14.86 -13.30
CA PRO A 208 24.29 15.29 -14.34
C PRO A 208 23.22 16.27 -13.84
N ALA A 209 22.42 16.85 -14.74
CA ALA A 209 21.23 17.62 -14.34
C ALA A 209 20.30 16.74 -13.50
N PHE A 210 19.56 17.37 -12.55
CA PHE A 210 18.70 16.60 -11.64
C PHE A 210 17.67 15.75 -12.40
N ASP A 211 17.62 14.48 -12.06
CA ASP A 211 16.62 13.50 -12.48
C ASP A 211 16.27 12.59 -11.29
N ALA A 212 14.98 12.37 -11.02
CA ALA A 212 14.52 11.60 -9.85
C ALA A 212 15.02 10.14 -9.80
N GLY A 213 15.40 9.56 -10.94
CA GLY A 213 15.99 8.22 -11.04
C GLY A 213 17.49 8.18 -10.80
N THR A 214 18.16 9.35 -10.77
CA THR A 214 19.62 9.45 -10.54
C THR A 214 19.87 9.85 -9.10
N THR A 215 20.73 9.12 -8.39
CA THR A 215 20.96 9.31 -6.95
C THR A 215 22.33 9.93 -6.61
N SER A 216 23.19 10.18 -7.62
CA SER A 216 24.53 10.72 -7.41
C SER A 216 24.83 11.86 -8.36
N TYR A 217 25.30 12.97 -7.82
CA TYR A 217 25.59 14.21 -8.55
C TYR A 217 26.91 14.82 -8.08
N THR A 218 27.45 15.69 -8.90
CA THR A 218 28.60 16.56 -8.54
C THR A 218 28.25 18.02 -8.80
N ALA A 219 28.87 18.92 -8.04
CA ALA A 219 28.81 20.36 -8.26
C ALA A 219 30.15 20.99 -7.83
N GLU A 220 30.48 22.14 -8.36
CA GLU A 220 31.69 22.90 -7.99
C GLU A 220 31.30 24.31 -7.55
N THR A 221 32.01 24.84 -6.54
CA THR A 221 31.82 26.19 -6.04
C THR A 221 33.14 26.83 -5.69
N VAL A 222 33.16 28.16 -5.72
CA VAL A 222 34.20 28.99 -5.13
C VAL A 222 33.67 29.81 -3.95
N ASN A 223 32.37 29.70 -3.66
CA ASN A 223 31.69 30.39 -2.57
C ASN A 223 32.08 29.78 -1.22
N ASP A 224 31.97 30.56 -0.15
CA ASP A 224 32.13 30.08 1.21
C ASP A 224 30.89 29.35 1.69
N GLU A 225 29.71 29.73 1.18
CA GLU A 225 28.42 29.17 1.52
C GLU A 225 27.46 29.27 0.35
N ASP A 226 26.50 28.36 0.30
CA ASP A 226 25.37 28.35 -0.66
C ASP A 226 24.10 27.78 0.01
N ALA A 227 22.94 28.32 -0.34
CA ALA A 227 21.63 27.80 0.15
C ALA A 227 21.36 26.39 -0.38
N VAL A 228 21.04 25.46 0.51
CA VAL A 228 20.73 24.07 0.14
C VAL A 228 19.24 23.80 0.32
N SER A 229 18.59 23.37 -0.76
CA SER A 229 17.17 23.02 -0.72
C SER A 229 16.90 21.68 -1.40
N ALA A 230 15.92 20.94 -0.87
CA ALA A 230 15.41 19.75 -1.50
C ALA A 230 13.87 19.73 -1.40
N THR A 231 13.22 19.25 -2.46
CA THR A 231 11.76 19.17 -2.57
C THR A 231 11.31 17.77 -2.94
N ALA A 232 10.10 17.41 -2.54
CA ALA A 232 9.46 16.14 -2.89
C ALA A 232 7.94 16.35 -3.04
N ALA A 233 7.25 15.34 -3.60
CA ALA A 233 5.80 15.34 -3.69
C ALA A 233 5.13 15.37 -2.31
N SER A 234 3.89 15.85 -2.26
CA SER A 234 3.08 15.88 -1.02
C SER A 234 3.05 14.51 -0.34
N GLY A 235 3.14 14.49 0.99
CA GLY A 235 3.17 13.27 1.78
C GLY A 235 4.52 12.54 1.82
N THR A 236 5.59 13.13 1.24
CA THR A 236 6.96 12.66 1.34
C THR A 236 7.75 13.57 2.28
N ALA A 237 8.33 13.00 3.33
CA ALA A 237 9.23 13.74 4.22
C ALA A 237 10.61 13.88 3.56
N VAL A 238 11.23 15.06 3.70
CA VAL A 238 12.57 15.36 3.19
C VAL A 238 13.49 15.66 4.36
N THR A 239 14.63 14.97 4.39
CA THR A 239 15.73 15.25 5.32
C THR A 239 16.96 15.62 4.53
N ILE A 240 17.66 16.70 4.92
CA ILE A 240 18.91 17.12 4.30
C ILE A 240 20.04 16.98 5.33
N LEU A 241 21.13 16.42 4.90
CA LEU A 241 22.38 16.37 5.67
C LEU A 241 23.48 17.07 4.86
N VAL A 242 24.29 17.90 5.52
CA VAL A 242 25.50 18.50 4.96
C VAL A 242 26.70 17.99 5.77
N ASN A 243 27.62 17.32 5.10
CA ASN A 243 28.75 16.63 5.74
C ASN A 243 28.32 15.72 6.92
N GLY A 244 27.14 15.05 6.76
CA GLY A 244 26.57 14.17 7.77
C GLY A 244 25.79 14.87 8.90
N VAL A 245 25.72 16.19 8.93
CA VAL A 245 24.99 16.97 9.94
C VAL A 245 23.64 17.42 9.38
N ALA A 246 22.58 17.33 10.20
CA ALA A 246 21.23 17.74 9.79
C ALA A 246 21.20 19.23 9.39
N HIS A 247 20.54 19.50 8.26
CA HIS A 247 20.47 20.83 7.66
C HIS A 247 19.02 21.20 7.36
N THR A 248 18.67 22.48 7.56
CA THR A 248 17.32 22.98 7.25
C THR A 248 17.24 23.44 5.81
N SER A 249 16.26 22.94 5.06
CA SER A 249 16.04 23.33 3.65
C SER A 249 15.87 24.85 3.51
N GLY A 250 16.59 25.42 2.56
CA GLY A 250 16.59 26.85 2.26
C GLY A 250 17.63 27.67 3.00
N ASN A 251 18.31 27.10 3.99
CA ASN A 251 19.41 27.79 4.69
C ASN A 251 20.74 27.63 3.96
N ASP A 252 21.71 28.52 4.26
CA ASP A 252 23.05 28.45 3.74
C ASP A 252 23.86 27.35 4.45
N ALA A 253 24.56 26.55 3.67
CA ALA A 253 25.53 25.56 4.12
C ALA A 253 26.96 26.09 3.89
N THR A 254 27.80 26.07 4.92
CA THR A 254 29.22 26.50 4.82
C THR A 254 30.07 25.35 4.28
N TRP A 255 30.94 25.66 3.31
CA TRP A 255 31.80 24.70 2.65
C TRP A 255 33.19 24.66 3.23
N ALA A 256 33.66 23.48 3.60
CA ALA A 256 35.09 23.26 3.87
C ALA A 256 35.86 23.26 2.54
N SER A 257 37.14 23.65 2.57
CA SER A 257 38.01 23.55 1.39
C SER A 257 38.10 22.10 0.89
N GLY A 258 37.95 21.88 -0.42
CA GLY A 258 37.93 20.57 -1.06
C GLY A 258 36.52 19.96 -1.09
N THR A 259 36.40 18.68 -0.80
CA THR A 259 35.18 17.90 -1.00
C THR A 259 34.20 18.00 0.18
N ASN A 260 32.97 18.34 -0.12
CA ASN A 260 31.80 18.33 0.81
C ASN A 260 30.73 17.42 0.26
N THR A 261 29.81 16.97 1.14
CA THR A 261 28.74 16.08 0.75
C THR A 261 27.39 16.66 1.21
N VAL A 262 26.44 16.77 0.28
CA VAL A 262 25.05 17.05 0.57
C VAL A 262 24.25 15.79 0.32
N THR A 263 23.48 15.32 1.31
CA THR A 263 22.61 14.16 1.17
C THR A 263 21.15 14.60 1.38
N GLY A 264 20.34 14.47 0.34
CA GLY A 264 18.89 14.64 0.42
C GLY A 264 18.21 13.28 0.52
N ILE A 265 17.41 13.05 1.57
CA ILE A 265 16.70 11.78 1.80
C ILE A 265 15.21 12.05 1.68
N ALA A 266 14.57 11.43 0.68
CA ALA A 266 13.13 11.35 0.59
C ALA A 266 12.65 10.11 1.35
N SER A 267 11.63 10.25 2.21
CA SER A 267 11.05 9.13 2.95
C SER A 267 9.53 9.27 3.03
N LYS A 268 8.83 8.13 2.98
CA LYS A 268 7.37 8.07 3.08
C LYS A 268 6.98 7.03 4.12
N THR A 269 6.00 7.35 4.95
CA THR A 269 5.48 6.40 5.93
C THR A 269 4.92 5.16 5.22
N GLY A 270 5.43 3.97 5.55
CA GLY A 270 5.05 2.72 4.87
C GLY A 270 5.69 2.51 3.50
N GLY A 271 6.54 3.43 3.04
CA GLY A 271 7.27 3.36 1.77
C GLY A 271 8.77 3.11 1.94
N THR A 272 9.50 3.07 0.83
CA THR A 272 10.96 3.04 0.83
C THR A 272 11.52 4.46 0.97
N SER A 273 12.75 4.57 1.47
CA SER A 273 13.52 5.82 1.46
C SER A 273 14.50 5.81 0.30
N THR A 274 14.67 6.96 -0.37
CA THR A 274 15.68 7.15 -1.40
C THR A 274 16.62 8.26 -0.98
N ALA A 275 17.94 8.00 -1.00
CA ALA A 275 18.97 8.97 -0.70
C ALA A 275 19.65 9.46 -1.99
N TYR A 276 19.79 10.76 -2.10
CA TYR A 276 20.46 11.47 -3.19
C TYR A 276 21.71 12.14 -2.64
N THR A 277 22.84 11.93 -3.28
CA THR A 277 24.13 12.47 -2.83
C THR A 277 24.66 13.45 -3.86
N VAL A 278 24.97 14.66 -3.43
CA VAL A 278 25.70 15.67 -4.23
C VAL A 278 27.07 15.86 -3.62
N THR A 279 28.12 15.57 -4.38
CA THR A 279 29.50 15.88 -4.01
C THR A 279 29.81 17.30 -4.46
N VAL A 280 29.99 18.20 -3.50
CA VAL A 280 30.33 19.62 -3.76
C VAL A 280 31.80 19.84 -3.56
N THR A 281 32.50 20.22 -4.61
CA THR A 281 33.95 20.56 -4.53
C THR A 281 34.11 22.06 -4.43
N LYS A 282 34.62 22.52 -3.27
CA LYS A 282 35.03 23.94 -3.11
C LYS A 282 36.42 24.12 -3.62
N ASN A 283 36.54 24.81 -4.74
CA ASN A 283 37.83 25.21 -5.33
C ASN A 283 38.39 26.42 -4.58
N GLY A 284 39.70 26.48 -4.40
CA GLY A 284 40.35 27.66 -3.81
C GLY A 284 40.11 28.90 -4.68
N GLN A 285 39.92 30.07 -4.05
CA GLN A 285 40.01 31.33 -4.78
C GLN A 285 41.46 31.49 -5.26
N GLY A 286 41.67 31.49 -6.59
CA GLY A 286 42.98 31.69 -7.21
C GLY A 286 43.55 33.09 -6.96
#